data_ce6649c8fc91cafa290379f64b34a66d
#
_entry.id   ce6649c8fc91cafa290379f64b34a66d
#
_cell.length_a   1.000
_cell.length_b   1.000
_cell.length_c   1.000
_cell.angle_alpha   90.00
_cell.angle_beta   90.00
_cell.angle_gamma   90.00
#
_symmetry.space_group_name_H-M   'P 1'
#
loop_
_entity.id
_entity.type
_entity.pdbx_description
1 polymer ?
#
loop_
_entity_poly.entity_id
_entity_poly.type
_entity_poly.pdbx_seq_one_letter_code
_entity_poly.pdbx_strand_id
1 'polypeptide(L)'
;MESIFGEIKEGSKPRLLLHACCAPCSTAVLECLEKYFAITVFFYNPNLETEAEYHRRAEECKRLLKEMKLPISCIVTNYAHEEFLQVARGLEKEPERGKRCTACFQLRLEETARFAQKWNAEHPDTPFDYYCTSLSISPLKNAALLNSLGEEIGECYGIRFLPSDFKKKGRYLRSVELSKQYALYRQDYCGCEFSKAESLRRNKEKESIQ
;
A
#
# COMPACT_ATOMS: atom_id res chain seq x y z
N MET A 1 3.03 7.12 14.44
CA MET A 1 1.67 7.49 13.95
C MET A 1 0.89 8.27 14.99
N GLU A 2 0.64 7.75 16.20
CA GLU A 2 -0.22 8.43 17.20
C GLU A 2 0.40 9.70 17.77
N SER A 3 1.70 9.77 17.92
CA SER A 3 2.40 11.02 18.25
C SER A 3 2.15 12.09 17.19
N ILE A 4 2.24 11.72 15.91
CA ILE A 4 1.98 12.63 14.78
C ILE A 4 0.52 13.11 14.78
N PHE A 5 -0.45 12.24 15.10
CA PHE A 5 -1.84 12.66 15.22
C PHE A 5 -2.04 13.72 16.30
N GLY A 6 -1.30 13.62 17.43
CA GLY A 6 -1.34 14.63 18.49
C GLY A 6 -0.67 15.97 18.14
N GLU A 7 0.20 15.98 17.12
CA GLU A 7 0.87 17.19 16.61
C GLU A 7 0.01 17.96 15.58
N ILE A 8 -0.99 17.30 14.97
CA ILE A 8 -1.87 17.91 13.98
C ILE A 8 -2.78 18.90 14.68
N LYS A 9 -2.69 20.17 14.32
CA LYS A 9 -3.52 21.23 14.87
C LYS A 9 -4.99 20.99 14.52
N GLU A 10 -5.87 21.27 15.47
CA GLU A 10 -7.31 21.18 15.27
C GLU A 10 -7.75 22.03 14.07
N GLY A 11 -8.55 21.45 13.18
CA GLY A 11 -9.00 22.10 11.94
C GLY A 11 -8.00 22.06 10.77
N SER A 12 -6.76 21.55 10.99
CA SER A 12 -5.78 21.32 9.94
C SER A 12 -5.86 19.88 9.44
N LYS A 13 -5.75 19.68 8.12
CA LYS A 13 -5.58 18.36 7.50
C LYS A 13 -4.35 18.36 6.60
N PRO A 14 -3.15 18.00 7.14
CA PRO A 14 -1.96 17.84 6.31
C PRO A 14 -2.24 16.90 5.14
N ARG A 15 -1.58 17.13 4.01
CA ARG A 15 -1.77 16.30 2.81
C ARG A 15 -0.92 15.04 2.90
N LEU A 16 -1.55 13.90 2.68
CA LEU A 16 -0.93 12.58 2.73
C LEU A 16 -1.05 11.85 1.38
N LEU A 17 0.08 11.43 0.83
CA LEU A 17 0.13 10.49 -0.28
C LEU A 17 0.15 9.06 0.25
N LEU A 18 -0.95 8.33 0.09
CA LEU A 18 -1.10 6.95 0.58
C LEU A 18 -0.87 5.95 -0.55
N HIS A 19 0.27 5.25 -0.53
CA HIS A 19 0.46 4.09 -1.38
C HIS A 19 -0.55 2.98 -1.05
N ALA A 20 -1.39 2.62 -2.01
CA ALA A 20 -2.40 1.59 -1.87
C ALA A 20 -2.02 0.32 -2.63
N CYS A 21 -1.91 -0.81 -1.93
CA CYS A 21 -1.60 -2.10 -2.56
C CYS A 21 -2.83 -2.79 -3.18
N CYS A 22 -4.02 -2.57 -2.64
CA CYS A 22 -5.31 -3.07 -3.12
C CYS A 22 -6.45 -2.44 -2.31
N ALA A 23 -7.67 -2.52 -2.79
CA ALA A 23 -8.85 -2.00 -2.11
C ALA A 23 -9.06 -2.61 -0.71
N PRO A 24 -9.07 -3.95 -0.51
CA PRO A 24 -9.25 -4.54 0.80
C PRO A 24 -8.27 -4.02 1.85
N CYS A 25 -6.99 -3.86 1.49
CA CYS A 25 -5.97 -3.36 2.40
C CYS A 25 -6.12 -1.87 2.72
N SER A 26 -6.80 -1.11 1.87
CA SER A 26 -6.96 0.33 2.03
C SER A 26 -8.17 0.72 2.88
N THR A 27 -9.18 -0.15 3.05
CA THR A 27 -10.44 0.16 3.73
C THR A 27 -10.25 0.76 5.12
N ALA A 28 -9.79 -0.02 6.09
CA ALA A 28 -9.59 0.41 7.47
C ALA A 28 -8.45 1.42 7.63
N VAL A 29 -7.52 1.48 6.68
CA VAL A 29 -6.47 2.50 6.63
C VAL A 29 -7.09 3.86 6.31
N LEU A 30 -7.92 3.94 5.28
CA LEU A 30 -8.63 5.15 4.90
C LEU A 30 -9.58 5.62 6.02
N GLU A 31 -10.39 4.70 6.60
CA GLU A 31 -11.27 5.00 7.73
C GLU A 31 -10.51 5.57 8.94
N CYS A 32 -9.26 5.14 9.15
CA CYS A 32 -8.39 5.64 10.22
C CYS A 32 -7.81 7.01 9.91
N LEU A 33 -7.31 7.21 8.69
CA LEU A 33 -6.49 8.37 8.32
C LEU A 33 -7.31 9.58 7.86
N GLU A 34 -8.51 9.37 7.31
CA GLU A 34 -9.35 10.45 6.75
C GLU A 34 -9.74 11.51 7.79
N LYS A 35 -9.71 11.15 9.07
CA LYS A 35 -9.98 12.05 10.19
C LYS A 35 -8.87 13.09 10.39
N TYR A 36 -7.64 12.74 10.01
CA TYR A 36 -6.44 13.51 10.31
C TYR A 36 -5.81 14.14 9.07
N PHE A 37 -6.03 13.56 7.88
CA PHE A 37 -5.30 13.94 6.66
C PHE A 37 -6.24 14.22 5.48
N ALA A 38 -5.81 15.13 4.61
CA ALA A 38 -6.31 15.23 3.25
C ALA A 38 -5.55 14.20 2.40
N ILE A 39 -6.21 13.08 2.09
CA ILE A 39 -5.57 11.92 1.48
C ILE A 39 -5.65 11.99 -0.04
N THR A 40 -4.54 11.61 -0.70
CA THR A 40 -4.51 11.20 -2.10
C THR A 40 -3.99 9.76 -2.13
N VAL A 41 -4.75 8.86 -2.73
CA VAL A 41 -4.32 7.47 -2.93
C VAL A 41 -3.40 7.40 -4.14
N PHE A 42 -2.27 6.73 -3.98
CA PHE A 42 -1.31 6.43 -5.05
C PHE A 42 -1.26 4.93 -5.30
N PHE A 43 -1.71 4.51 -6.47
CA PHE A 43 -1.73 3.12 -6.88
C PHE A 43 -0.59 2.83 -7.84
N TYR A 44 0.51 2.35 -7.28
CA TYR A 44 1.70 1.87 -7.99
C TYR A 44 2.06 0.48 -7.49
N ASN A 45 1.82 -0.54 -8.30
CA ASN A 45 1.96 -1.94 -7.91
C ASN A 45 2.61 -2.76 -9.06
N PRO A 46 3.90 -2.52 -9.38
CA PRO A 46 4.57 -3.20 -10.48
C PRO A 46 4.74 -4.70 -10.23
N ASN A 47 4.59 -5.15 -8.99
CA ASN A 47 4.63 -6.55 -8.62
C ASN A 47 3.41 -7.37 -9.09
N LEU A 48 2.37 -6.75 -9.61
CA LEU A 48 1.21 -7.49 -10.13
C LEU A 48 1.60 -8.19 -11.44
N GLU A 49 1.41 -9.52 -11.49
CA GLU A 49 1.94 -10.39 -12.54
C GLU A 49 1.37 -10.11 -13.94
N THR A 50 0.17 -9.53 -14.03
CA THR A 50 -0.48 -9.22 -15.29
C THR A 50 -1.11 -7.83 -15.27
N GLU A 51 -1.13 -7.20 -16.45
CA GLU A 51 -1.77 -5.91 -16.66
C GLU A 51 -3.27 -5.95 -16.35
N ALA A 52 -3.93 -7.05 -16.70
CA ALA A 52 -5.35 -7.25 -16.39
C ALA A 52 -5.63 -7.24 -14.88
N GLU A 53 -4.78 -7.92 -14.08
CA GLU A 53 -4.91 -7.92 -12.63
C GLU A 53 -4.57 -6.53 -12.03
N TYR A 54 -3.60 -5.82 -12.64
CA TYR A 54 -3.28 -4.44 -12.26
C TYR A 54 -4.50 -3.53 -12.43
N HIS A 55 -5.09 -3.51 -13.60
CA HIS A 55 -6.27 -2.68 -13.87
C HIS A 55 -7.46 -3.09 -13.01
N ARG A 56 -7.71 -4.39 -12.84
CA ARG A 56 -8.78 -4.89 -11.96
C ARG A 56 -8.66 -4.34 -10.54
N ARG A 57 -7.45 -4.38 -9.96
CA ARG A 57 -7.23 -3.86 -8.59
C ARG A 57 -7.26 -2.35 -8.51
N ALA A 58 -6.81 -1.66 -9.55
CA ALA A 58 -6.88 -0.20 -9.63
C ALA A 58 -8.33 0.29 -9.68
N GLU A 59 -9.15 -0.31 -10.54
CA GLU A 59 -10.58 0.02 -10.63
C GLU A 59 -11.33 -0.32 -9.33
N GLU A 60 -10.98 -1.43 -8.69
CA GLU A 60 -11.53 -1.78 -7.39
C GLU A 60 -11.17 -0.75 -6.29
N CYS A 61 -9.95 -0.19 -6.33
CA CYS A 61 -9.58 0.93 -5.45
C CYS A 61 -10.44 2.18 -5.73
N LYS A 62 -10.63 2.55 -6.98
CA LYS A 62 -11.49 3.70 -7.36
C LYS A 62 -12.94 3.47 -6.92
N ARG A 63 -13.47 2.25 -7.13
CA ARG A 63 -14.82 1.87 -6.71
C ARG A 63 -14.99 2.01 -5.20
N LEU A 64 -14.03 1.50 -4.41
CA LEU A 64 -14.03 1.63 -2.95
C LEU A 64 -14.14 3.10 -2.52
N LEU A 65 -13.30 3.98 -3.07
CA LEU A 65 -13.30 5.40 -2.69
C LEU A 65 -14.66 6.05 -2.95
N LYS A 66 -15.28 5.72 -4.08
CA LYS A 66 -16.62 6.20 -4.43
C LYS A 66 -17.69 5.69 -3.45
N GLU A 67 -17.65 4.41 -3.08
CA GLU A 67 -18.62 3.80 -2.16
C GLU A 67 -18.44 4.29 -0.72
N MET A 68 -17.21 4.53 -0.29
CA MET A 68 -16.94 5.15 1.01
C MET A 68 -17.37 6.63 1.07
N LYS A 69 -17.71 7.24 -0.07
CA LYS A 69 -18.11 8.67 -0.18
C LYS A 69 -17.06 9.61 0.41
N LEU A 70 -15.80 9.26 0.30
CA LEU A 70 -14.70 10.07 0.80
C LEU A 70 -14.21 11.03 -0.30
N PRO A 71 -13.87 12.29 0.02
CA PRO A 71 -13.32 13.25 -0.92
C PRO A 71 -11.84 12.95 -1.19
N ILE A 72 -11.53 11.73 -1.65
CA ILE A 72 -10.17 11.21 -1.84
C ILE A 72 -9.96 10.92 -3.33
N SER A 73 -8.92 11.54 -3.90
CA SER A 73 -8.48 11.26 -5.26
C SER A 73 -7.61 10.00 -5.32
N CYS A 74 -7.61 9.33 -6.47
CA CYS A 74 -6.77 8.17 -6.73
C CYS A 74 -5.94 8.39 -7.99
N ILE A 75 -4.63 8.42 -7.82
CA ILE A 75 -3.66 8.46 -8.91
C ILE A 75 -3.24 7.02 -9.20
N VAL A 76 -3.48 6.59 -10.43
CA VAL A 76 -3.08 5.26 -10.91
C VAL A 76 -1.96 5.44 -11.93
N THR A 77 -0.84 4.78 -11.72
CA THR A 77 0.29 4.84 -12.65
C THR A 77 0.10 3.90 -13.83
N ASN A 78 0.99 3.97 -14.82
CA ASN A 78 1.05 2.94 -15.84
C ASN A 78 1.50 1.60 -15.23
N TYR A 79 1.09 0.50 -15.87
CA TYR A 79 1.59 -0.82 -15.53
C TYR A 79 3.07 -0.94 -15.92
N ALA A 80 3.91 -1.34 -14.97
CA ALA A 80 5.37 -1.34 -15.13
C ALA A 80 6.01 -2.59 -14.47
N HIS A 81 5.55 -3.80 -14.86
CA HIS A 81 5.96 -5.06 -14.25
C HIS A 81 7.47 -5.32 -14.37
N GLU A 82 8.09 -4.86 -15.45
CA GLU A 82 9.53 -4.99 -15.67
C GLU A 82 10.38 -4.36 -14.53
N GLU A 83 9.89 -3.28 -13.92
CA GLU A 83 10.57 -2.65 -12.78
C GLU A 83 10.63 -3.60 -11.57
N PHE A 84 9.55 -4.36 -11.33
CA PHE A 84 9.54 -5.39 -10.30
C PHE A 84 10.46 -6.56 -10.65
N LEU A 85 10.44 -7.04 -11.90
CA LEU A 85 11.32 -8.14 -12.33
C LEU A 85 12.79 -7.76 -12.21
N GLN A 86 13.17 -6.51 -12.48
CA GLN A 86 14.53 -6.02 -12.28
C GLN A 86 14.99 -6.14 -10.83
N VAL A 87 14.19 -5.70 -9.85
CA VAL A 87 14.55 -5.79 -8.42
C VAL A 87 14.39 -7.20 -7.86
N ALA A 88 13.64 -8.08 -8.50
CA ALA A 88 13.46 -9.47 -8.13
C ALA A 88 14.57 -10.39 -8.70
N ARG A 89 15.35 -9.92 -9.65
CA ARG A 89 16.41 -10.70 -10.32
C ARG A 89 17.43 -11.24 -9.32
N GLY A 90 17.67 -12.55 -9.36
CA GLY A 90 18.54 -13.27 -8.42
C GLY A 90 17.89 -13.57 -7.06
N LEU A 91 16.64 -13.13 -6.84
CA LEU A 91 15.87 -13.36 -5.62
C LEU A 91 14.63 -14.25 -5.86
N GLU A 92 14.52 -14.89 -7.01
CA GLU A 92 13.34 -15.67 -7.44
C GLU A 92 13.05 -16.83 -6.48
N LYS A 93 14.11 -17.42 -5.90
CA LYS A 93 14.01 -18.55 -4.95
C LYS A 93 13.76 -18.12 -3.50
N GLU A 94 13.81 -16.82 -3.22
CA GLU A 94 13.50 -16.30 -1.88
C GLU A 94 12.04 -16.62 -1.50
N PRO A 95 11.77 -17.07 -0.28
CA PRO A 95 10.39 -17.29 0.16
C PRO A 95 9.60 -15.99 0.23
N GLU A 96 8.29 -16.09 0.31
CA GLU A 96 7.45 -14.93 0.68
C GLU A 96 7.94 -14.38 2.04
N ARG A 97 8.04 -13.05 2.16
CA ARG A 97 8.63 -12.27 3.27
C ARG A 97 10.16 -12.25 3.31
N GLY A 98 10.86 -12.91 2.39
CA GLY A 98 12.31 -12.85 2.24
C GLY A 98 12.79 -11.58 1.53
N LYS A 99 14.05 -11.61 1.07
CA LYS A 99 14.73 -10.46 0.44
C LYS A 99 14.00 -9.92 -0.78
N ARG A 100 13.39 -10.79 -1.61
CA ARG A 100 12.56 -10.37 -2.75
C ARG A 100 11.42 -9.44 -2.33
N CYS A 101 10.72 -9.78 -1.22
CA CYS A 101 9.65 -8.93 -0.70
C CYS A 101 10.19 -7.60 -0.16
N THR A 102 11.36 -7.58 0.46
CA THR A 102 12.04 -6.36 0.91
C THR A 102 12.33 -5.43 -0.28
N ALA A 103 12.95 -5.94 -1.35
CA ALA A 103 13.20 -5.19 -2.57
C ALA A 103 11.91 -4.65 -3.22
N CYS A 104 10.85 -5.47 -3.23
CA CYS A 104 9.52 -5.05 -3.69
C CYS A 104 8.92 -3.90 -2.84
N PHE A 105 9.10 -3.93 -1.53
CA PHE A 105 8.62 -2.85 -0.66
C PHE A 105 9.40 -1.57 -0.90
N GLN A 106 10.72 -1.68 -1.00
CA GLN A 106 11.60 -0.57 -1.29
C GLN A 106 11.20 0.12 -2.60
N LEU A 107 11.11 -0.62 -3.71
CA LEU A 107 10.69 -0.11 -5.01
C LEU A 107 9.39 0.70 -4.94
N ARG A 108 8.39 0.16 -4.22
CA ARG A 108 7.07 0.80 -4.13
C ARG A 108 7.07 2.05 -3.25
N LEU A 109 7.84 2.05 -2.18
CA LEU A 109 7.99 3.20 -1.29
C LEU A 109 8.82 4.30 -1.95
N GLU A 110 9.90 3.93 -2.66
CA GLU A 110 10.73 4.89 -3.41
C GLU A 110 9.92 5.62 -4.47
N GLU A 111 9.14 4.89 -5.28
CA GLU A 111 8.29 5.52 -6.30
C GLU A 111 7.25 6.44 -5.69
N THR A 112 6.68 6.05 -4.54
CA THR A 112 5.72 6.91 -3.83
C THR A 112 6.37 8.20 -3.33
N ALA A 113 7.56 8.10 -2.74
CA ALA A 113 8.30 9.27 -2.24
C ALA A 113 8.80 10.16 -3.40
N ARG A 114 9.30 9.55 -4.48
CA ARG A 114 9.74 10.25 -5.70
C ARG A 114 8.58 11.01 -6.34
N PHE A 115 7.40 10.38 -6.42
CA PHE A 115 6.21 11.05 -6.93
C PHE A 115 5.84 12.26 -6.05
N ALA A 116 5.86 12.10 -4.70
CA ALA A 116 5.57 13.20 -3.79
C ALA A 116 6.57 14.34 -3.94
N GLN A 117 7.88 14.05 -4.04
CA GLN A 117 8.92 15.05 -4.26
C GLN A 117 8.68 15.84 -5.56
N LYS A 118 8.42 15.12 -6.66
CA LYS A 118 8.14 15.76 -7.96
C LYS A 118 6.89 16.62 -7.88
N TRP A 119 5.80 16.10 -7.30
CA TRP A 119 4.56 16.85 -7.09
C TRP A 119 4.81 18.14 -6.31
N ASN A 120 5.56 18.08 -5.22
CA ASN A 120 5.84 19.22 -4.36
C ASN A 120 6.65 20.31 -5.09
N ALA A 121 7.56 19.92 -5.98
CA ALA A 121 8.31 20.85 -6.82
C ALA A 121 7.43 21.54 -7.87
N GLU A 122 6.46 20.82 -8.43
CA GLU A 122 5.56 21.31 -9.48
C GLU A 122 4.34 22.07 -8.90
N HIS A 123 3.97 21.80 -7.62
CA HIS A 123 2.77 22.33 -6.97
C HIS A 123 3.08 22.87 -5.56
N PRO A 124 3.87 23.96 -5.44
CA PRO A 124 4.33 24.48 -4.14
C PRO A 124 3.18 24.96 -3.23
N ASP A 125 2.03 25.31 -3.80
CA ASP A 125 0.84 25.75 -3.03
C ASP A 125 0.07 24.58 -2.42
N THR A 126 0.29 23.36 -2.90
CA THR A 126 -0.43 22.14 -2.46
C THR A 126 0.50 20.96 -2.31
N PRO A 127 1.59 21.08 -1.53
CA PRO A 127 2.55 19.99 -1.34
C PRO A 127 1.94 18.85 -0.53
N PHE A 128 2.47 17.65 -0.70
CA PHE A 128 2.28 16.56 0.27
C PHE A 128 3.20 16.80 1.46
N ASP A 129 2.65 16.74 2.66
CA ASP A 129 3.40 16.83 3.92
C ASP A 129 3.97 15.48 4.33
N TYR A 130 3.23 14.41 3.98
CA TYR A 130 3.56 13.03 4.36
C TYR A 130 3.31 12.07 3.22
N TYR A 131 4.02 10.93 3.27
CA TYR A 131 3.63 9.74 2.54
C TYR A 131 3.55 8.52 3.46
N CYS A 132 2.82 7.50 3.04
CA CYS A 132 2.57 6.29 3.82
C CYS A 132 2.23 5.11 2.91
N THR A 133 2.07 3.91 3.50
CA THR A 133 1.63 2.73 2.76
C THR A 133 0.57 1.93 3.50
N SER A 134 -0.40 1.41 2.77
CA SER A 134 -1.39 0.45 3.29
C SER A 134 -0.82 -0.96 3.53
N LEU A 135 0.43 -1.22 3.15
CA LEU A 135 1.05 -2.54 3.26
C LEU A 135 1.07 -3.07 4.70
N SER A 136 1.26 -2.19 5.69
CA SER A 136 1.39 -2.59 7.10
C SER A 136 0.09 -3.12 7.74
N ILE A 137 -1.05 -3.07 7.02
CA ILE A 137 -2.32 -3.69 7.48
C ILE A 137 -2.27 -5.23 7.43
N SER A 138 -1.49 -5.78 6.49
CA SER A 138 -1.40 -7.22 6.32
C SER A 138 -0.60 -7.86 7.46
N PRO A 139 -1.14 -8.93 8.12
CA PRO A 139 -0.39 -9.68 9.12
C PRO A 139 0.85 -10.38 8.54
N LEU A 140 0.88 -10.56 7.22
CA LEU A 140 2.00 -11.18 6.50
C LEU A 140 3.14 -10.21 6.19
N LYS A 141 3.03 -8.94 6.56
CA LYS A 141 4.06 -7.93 6.27
C LYS A 141 4.66 -7.36 7.55
N ASN A 142 5.99 -7.25 7.56
CA ASN A 142 6.73 -6.70 8.68
C ASN A 142 6.62 -5.18 8.72
N ALA A 143 5.85 -4.65 9.68
CA ALA A 143 5.63 -3.22 9.81
C ALA A 143 6.91 -2.47 10.24
N ALA A 144 7.78 -3.08 11.05
CA ALA A 144 9.04 -2.45 11.45
C ALA A 144 9.96 -2.24 10.24
N LEU A 145 10.09 -3.25 9.37
CA LEU A 145 10.84 -3.14 8.13
C LEU A 145 10.25 -2.07 7.19
N LEU A 146 8.91 -2.05 7.03
CA LEU A 146 8.25 -1.05 6.19
C LEU A 146 8.47 0.38 6.72
N ASN A 147 8.48 0.55 8.03
CA ASN A 147 8.72 1.85 8.65
C ASN A 147 10.18 2.27 8.49
N SER A 148 11.17 1.39 8.74
CA SER A 148 12.59 1.69 8.54
C SER A 148 12.87 2.13 7.10
N LEU A 149 12.42 1.32 6.12
CA LEU A 149 12.55 1.66 4.70
C LEU A 149 11.85 2.99 4.36
N GLY A 150 10.65 3.20 4.89
CA GLY A 150 9.89 4.42 4.64
C GLY A 150 10.59 5.66 5.20
N GLU A 151 11.14 5.61 6.39
CA GLU A 151 11.87 6.72 7.00
C GLU A 151 13.16 7.03 6.24
N GLU A 152 13.98 6.01 5.94
CA GLU A 152 15.22 6.15 5.16
C GLU A 152 14.96 6.75 3.76
N ILE A 153 13.97 6.23 3.05
CA ILE A 153 13.58 6.75 1.73
C ILE A 153 13.03 8.19 1.86
N GLY A 154 12.22 8.45 2.89
CA GLY A 154 11.68 9.79 3.14
C GLY A 154 12.76 10.86 3.30
N GLU A 155 13.85 10.54 4.02
CA GLU A 155 15.01 11.40 4.15
C GLU A 155 15.68 11.67 2.79
N CYS A 156 15.85 10.65 1.96
CA CYS A 156 16.46 10.80 0.63
C CYS A 156 15.64 11.71 -0.32
N TYR A 157 14.32 11.64 -0.24
CA TYR A 157 13.41 12.39 -1.12
C TYR A 157 12.85 13.67 -0.50
N GLY A 158 13.22 14.00 0.74
CA GLY A 158 12.76 15.21 1.43
C GLY A 158 11.26 15.24 1.73
N ILE A 159 10.65 14.05 1.97
CA ILE A 159 9.23 13.91 2.33
C ILE A 159 9.09 13.07 3.61
N ARG A 160 8.28 13.52 4.58
CA ARG A 160 8.09 12.80 5.84
C ARG A 160 7.32 11.49 5.63
N PHE A 161 7.85 10.39 6.11
CA PHE A 161 7.08 9.13 6.19
C PHE A 161 6.17 9.14 7.43
N LEU A 162 4.95 8.60 7.31
CA LEU A 162 4.05 8.36 8.43
C LEU A 162 4.22 6.92 8.93
N PRO A 163 5.04 6.65 9.98
CA PRO A 163 5.25 5.31 10.51
C PRO A 163 3.94 4.70 10.98
N SER A 164 3.68 3.45 10.58
CA SER A 164 2.39 2.83 10.84
C SER A 164 2.47 1.32 11.05
N ASP A 165 1.61 0.81 11.91
CA ASP A 165 1.29 -0.61 12.03
C ASP A 165 -0.23 -0.77 12.02
N PHE A 166 -0.81 -0.69 10.82
CA PHE A 166 -2.27 -0.67 10.66
C PHE A 166 -2.96 -1.97 11.05
N LYS A 167 -2.25 -3.09 11.23
CA LYS A 167 -2.88 -4.33 11.73
C LYS A 167 -3.23 -4.27 13.22
N LYS A 168 -2.61 -3.35 13.99
CA LYS A 168 -2.92 -3.14 15.41
C LYS A 168 -4.30 -2.52 15.62
N LYS A 169 -4.78 -2.55 16.88
CA LYS A 169 -6.07 -1.98 17.31
C LYS A 169 -7.28 -2.54 16.54
N GLY A 170 -7.22 -3.82 16.16
CA GLY A 170 -8.33 -4.48 15.47
C GLY A 170 -8.53 -4.08 14.00
N ARG A 171 -7.70 -3.18 13.43
CA ARG A 171 -7.91 -2.66 12.07
C ARG A 171 -7.78 -3.73 10.98
N TYR A 172 -6.98 -4.77 11.20
CA TYR A 172 -6.98 -5.90 10.25
C TYR A 172 -8.36 -6.59 10.17
N LEU A 173 -8.96 -6.90 11.32
CA LEU A 173 -10.32 -7.48 11.36
C LEU A 173 -11.33 -6.50 10.75
N ARG A 174 -11.22 -5.23 11.09
CA ARG A 174 -12.05 -4.18 10.48
C ARG A 174 -11.92 -4.13 8.96
N SER A 175 -10.72 -4.32 8.41
CA SER A 175 -10.52 -4.39 6.96
C SER A 175 -11.22 -5.60 6.32
N VAL A 176 -11.33 -6.70 7.05
CA VAL A 176 -12.07 -7.89 6.60
C VAL A 176 -13.57 -7.62 6.58
N GLU A 177 -14.11 -6.96 7.62
CA GLU A 177 -15.52 -6.57 7.71
C GLU A 177 -15.90 -5.61 6.59
N LEU A 178 -15.11 -4.53 6.41
CA LEU A 178 -15.33 -3.54 5.36
C LEU A 178 -15.22 -4.16 3.96
N SER A 179 -14.29 -5.11 3.77
CA SER A 179 -14.19 -5.83 2.50
C SER A 179 -15.46 -6.62 2.17
N LYS A 180 -16.12 -7.20 3.18
CA LYS A 180 -17.42 -7.87 3.00
C LYS A 180 -18.54 -6.87 2.76
N GLN A 181 -18.58 -5.79 3.57
CA GLN A 181 -19.58 -4.73 3.46
C GLN A 181 -19.63 -4.11 2.06
N TYR A 182 -18.44 -3.84 1.46
CA TYR A 182 -18.33 -3.27 0.12
C TYR A 182 -18.20 -4.33 -0.99
N ALA A 183 -18.40 -5.62 -0.66
CA ALA A 183 -18.26 -6.74 -1.61
C ALA A 183 -16.99 -6.65 -2.47
N LEU A 184 -15.84 -6.34 -1.84
CA LEU A 184 -14.59 -6.10 -2.53
C LEU A 184 -13.98 -7.38 -3.08
N TYR A 185 -13.37 -7.26 -4.25
CA TYR A 185 -12.51 -8.30 -4.79
C TYR A 185 -11.33 -8.57 -3.84
N ARG A 186 -11.29 -9.76 -3.28
CA ARG A 186 -10.20 -10.22 -2.40
C ARG A 186 -9.45 -11.37 -3.05
N GLN A 187 -8.16 -11.21 -3.10
CA GLN A 187 -7.21 -12.22 -3.55
C GLN A 187 -6.51 -12.85 -2.33
N ASP A 188 -6.06 -14.07 -2.48
CA ASP A 188 -5.38 -14.87 -1.46
C ASP A 188 -3.83 -14.81 -1.56
N TYR A 189 -3.30 -14.01 -2.50
CA TYR A 189 -1.87 -13.81 -2.73
C TYR A 189 -1.51 -12.33 -2.87
N CYS A 190 -0.23 -12.00 -2.70
CA CYS A 190 0.23 -10.61 -2.71
C CYS A 190 0.08 -9.93 -4.07
N GLY A 191 0.24 -10.70 -5.15
CA GLY A 191 0.04 -10.24 -6.53
C GLY A 191 1.14 -10.62 -7.50
N CYS A 192 2.36 -10.91 -7.02
CA CYS A 192 3.43 -11.38 -7.90
C CYS A 192 3.28 -12.88 -8.19
N GLU A 193 3.84 -13.32 -9.31
CA GLU A 193 3.87 -14.71 -9.75
C GLU A 193 4.43 -15.66 -8.68
N PHE A 194 5.44 -15.21 -7.93
CA PHE A 194 6.06 -16.00 -6.86
C PHE A 194 5.09 -16.25 -5.70
N SER A 195 4.38 -15.22 -5.23
CA SER A 195 3.40 -15.37 -4.17
C SER A 195 2.17 -16.15 -4.61
N LYS A 196 1.81 -16.07 -5.90
CA LYS A 196 0.75 -16.89 -6.49
C LYS A 196 1.14 -18.38 -6.50
N ALA A 197 2.34 -18.69 -6.95
CA ALA A 197 2.86 -20.06 -6.94
C ALA A 197 2.90 -20.64 -5.52
N GLU A 198 3.32 -19.86 -4.52
CA GLU A 198 3.30 -20.28 -3.11
C GLU A 198 1.88 -20.48 -2.57
N SER A 199 0.93 -19.61 -2.92
CA SER A 199 -0.48 -19.75 -2.53
C SER A 199 -1.10 -21.02 -3.12
N LEU A 200 -0.87 -21.29 -4.41
CA LEU A 200 -1.35 -22.48 -5.08
C LEU A 200 -0.79 -23.76 -4.43
N ARG A 201 0.49 -23.78 -4.07
CA ARG A 201 1.10 -24.92 -3.36
C ARG A 201 0.44 -25.15 -2.01
N ARG A 202 0.29 -24.10 -1.18
CA ARG A 202 -0.37 -24.18 0.12
C ARG A 202 -1.81 -24.71 0.03
N ASN A 203 -2.54 -24.32 -1.02
CA ASN A 203 -3.92 -24.77 -1.21
C ASN A 203 -3.98 -26.25 -1.58
N LYS A 204 -3.11 -26.73 -2.47
CA LYS A 204 -2.99 -28.16 -2.80
C LYS A 204 -2.63 -29.03 -1.59
N GLU A 205 -1.70 -28.57 -0.74
CA GLU A 205 -1.31 -29.27 0.49
C GLU A 205 -2.50 -29.41 1.46
N LYS A 206 -3.37 -28.39 1.57
CA LYS A 206 -4.58 -28.45 2.41
C LYS A 206 -5.62 -29.43 1.86
N GLU A 207 -5.82 -29.46 0.54
CA GLU A 207 -6.74 -30.39 -0.13
C GLU A 207 -6.29 -31.86 0.00
N SER A 208 -4.97 -32.10 0.08
CA SER A 208 -4.43 -33.45 0.24
C SER A 208 -4.51 -34.01 1.68
N ILE A 209 -4.84 -33.14 2.67
CA ILE A 209 -4.96 -33.51 4.09
C ILE A 209 -6.43 -33.72 4.52
N GLN A 210 -7.39 -33.33 3.68
CA GLN A 210 -8.83 -33.57 3.86
C GLN A 210 -9.28 -34.89 3.17
#